data_a652fa7f8244c6692cd212d8a7cfd230
#
_entry.id   a652fa7f8244c6692cd212d8a7cfd230
#
_cell.length_a   1.000
_cell.length_b   1.000
_cell.length_c   1.000
_cell.angle_alpha   90.00
_cell.angle_beta   90.00
_cell.angle_gamma   90.00
#
_symmetry.space_group_name_H-M   'P 1'
#
loop_
_entity.id
_entity.type
_entity.pdbx_description
1 polymer ?
#
loop_
_entity_poly.entity_id
_entity_poly.type
_entity_poly.pdbx_seq_one_letter_code
_entity_poly.pdbx_strand_id
1 'polypeptide(L)'
;MASTLLQLVQQASVEMGLALPNTVAGNTAYDVTQLYYLINAAGNELAREYPWEALNTEYRFYSQYVQSNGTLAANTSVITGVDASAVTFINSKGATNFQVQGLGVIQDTYVVSALGTTVTISGAATGDGSGQYTFGQTKYTLPVGYDRITDRTQYDKSKRWEMLGPETPQQWQFLKSSYISTGPRIRWRIMGQEFQIWPLTSTNEYLGFEYISTTWASSASGTPQTQFIQDSDTCIYPDRLIVLALKKKYFEVKGFDTTAFQRDYDMQLNIAKANDQGSATLSLAPRTANVLIGWENIPDAQYGA
;
A
#
# COMPACT_ATOMS: atom_id res chain seq x y z
N MET A 1 -23.95 -13.97 8.10
CA MET A 1 -23.82 -12.78 7.24
C MET A 1 -23.41 -11.63 8.14
N ALA A 2 -22.51 -10.78 7.71
CA ALA A 2 -22.17 -9.59 8.48
C ALA A 2 -23.37 -8.64 8.51
N SER A 3 -23.61 -8.01 9.68
CA SER A 3 -24.70 -7.04 9.83
C SER A 3 -24.38 -5.74 9.13
N THR A 4 -25.42 -5.07 8.62
CA THR A 4 -25.27 -3.76 7.97
C THR A 4 -25.10 -2.65 9.00
N LEU A 5 -24.60 -1.47 8.57
CA LEU A 5 -24.50 -0.28 9.42
C LEU A 5 -25.82 0.00 10.16
N LEU A 6 -26.95 -0.02 9.43
CA LEU A 6 -28.26 0.22 10.02
C LEU A 6 -28.59 -0.79 11.14
N GLN A 7 -28.36 -2.08 10.89
CA GLN A 7 -28.62 -3.14 11.88
C GLN A 7 -27.73 -3.02 13.12
N LEU A 8 -26.45 -2.70 12.94
CA LEU A 8 -25.49 -2.50 14.03
C LEU A 8 -25.91 -1.31 14.93
N VAL A 9 -26.26 -0.19 14.31
CA VAL A 9 -26.71 1.00 15.06
C VAL A 9 -28.07 0.78 15.72
N GLN A 10 -28.99 0.07 15.05
CA GLN A 10 -30.28 -0.31 15.64
C GLN A 10 -30.07 -1.18 16.87
N GLN A 11 -29.23 -2.21 16.78
CA GLN A 11 -28.92 -3.05 17.93
C GLN A 11 -28.32 -2.23 19.08
N ALA A 12 -27.33 -1.39 18.79
CA ALA A 12 -26.73 -0.52 19.80
C ALA A 12 -27.77 0.42 20.45
N SER A 13 -28.66 1.02 19.64
CA SER A 13 -29.67 1.94 20.11
C SER A 13 -30.65 1.26 21.09
N VAL A 14 -31.11 0.06 20.75
CA VAL A 14 -32.00 -0.73 21.64
C VAL A 14 -31.29 -1.06 22.96
N GLU A 15 -30.00 -1.51 22.89
CA GLU A 15 -29.22 -1.83 24.07
C GLU A 15 -28.91 -0.60 24.96
N MET A 16 -28.89 0.61 24.39
CA MET A 16 -28.70 1.87 25.11
C MET A 16 -30.00 2.55 25.54
N GLY A 17 -31.15 2.01 25.18
CA GLY A 17 -32.47 2.61 25.48
C GLY A 17 -32.77 3.86 24.64
N LEU A 18 -32.18 3.98 23.46
CA LEU A 18 -32.44 5.06 22.51
C LEU A 18 -33.53 4.70 21.51
N ALA A 19 -34.10 5.71 20.86
CA ALA A 19 -35.06 5.50 19.78
C ALA A 19 -34.44 4.74 18.61
N LEU A 20 -35.19 3.81 18.03
CA LEU A 20 -34.76 3.00 16.90
C LEU A 20 -34.71 3.86 15.63
N PRO A 21 -33.53 4.04 14.98
CA PRO A 21 -33.46 4.81 13.76
C PRO A 21 -33.92 3.98 12.54
N ASN A 22 -34.67 4.61 11.63
CA ASN A 22 -35.02 4.01 10.35
C ASN A 22 -33.92 4.12 9.30
N THR A 23 -33.03 5.13 9.42
CA THR A 23 -31.86 5.38 8.59
C THR A 23 -30.75 5.93 9.47
N VAL A 24 -29.50 5.69 9.12
CA VAL A 24 -28.30 6.18 9.83
C VAL A 24 -27.50 7.12 8.94
N ALA A 25 -27.14 6.66 7.76
CA ALA A 25 -26.41 7.48 6.80
C ALA A 25 -27.30 8.60 6.26
N GLY A 26 -26.82 9.85 6.39
CA GLY A 26 -27.59 11.03 5.95
C GLY A 26 -28.74 11.43 6.87
N ASN A 27 -28.89 10.80 8.04
CA ASN A 27 -29.90 11.19 9.02
C ASN A 27 -29.51 12.54 9.66
N THR A 28 -30.52 13.40 9.89
CA THR A 28 -30.33 14.75 10.46
C THR A 28 -30.60 14.82 11.96
N ALA A 29 -31.17 13.75 12.57
CA ALA A 29 -31.38 13.69 13.99
C ALA A 29 -30.04 13.64 14.73
N TYR A 30 -29.85 14.52 15.72
CA TYR A 30 -28.59 14.71 16.42
C TYR A 30 -28.02 13.41 17.01
N ASP A 31 -28.87 12.63 17.71
CA ASP A 31 -28.41 11.38 18.33
C ASP A 31 -27.99 10.33 17.30
N VAL A 32 -28.69 10.21 16.17
CA VAL A 32 -28.35 9.27 15.11
C VAL A 32 -27.08 9.70 14.38
N THR A 33 -26.95 11.00 14.11
CA THR A 33 -25.73 11.57 13.53
C THR A 33 -24.52 11.35 14.46
N GLN A 34 -24.69 11.51 15.76
CA GLN A 34 -23.66 11.22 16.75
C GLN A 34 -23.25 9.73 16.70
N LEU A 35 -24.21 8.80 16.68
CA LEU A 35 -23.91 7.37 16.57
C LEU A 35 -23.17 7.02 15.29
N TYR A 36 -23.54 7.64 14.17
CA TYR A 36 -22.86 7.45 12.88
C TYR A 36 -21.37 7.84 12.94
N TYR A 37 -21.05 9.00 13.50
CA TYR A 37 -19.65 9.39 13.64
C TYR A 37 -18.88 8.56 14.67
N LEU A 38 -19.54 8.16 15.76
CA LEU A 38 -18.90 7.31 16.78
C LEU A 38 -18.61 5.90 16.28
N ILE A 39 -19.50 5.28 15.48
CA ILE A 39 -19.23 3.95 14.93
C ILE A 39 -18.10 3.97 13.91
N ASN A 40 -18.00 5.03 13.08
CA ASN A 40 -16.89 5.21 12.17
C ASN A 40 -15.58 5.45 12.91
N ALA A 41 -15.58 6.24 13.99
CA ALA A 41 -14.42 6.43 14.84
C ALA A 41 -13.99 5.11 15.51
N ALA A 42 -14.94 4.31 16.00
CA ALA A 42 -14.68 3.00 16.59
C ALA A 42 -14.05 2.03 15.57
N GLY A 43 -14.57 1.98 14.34
CA GLY A 43 -14.02 1.16 13.27
C GLY A 43 -12.58 1.53 12.89
N ASN A 44 -12.30 2.82 12.80
CA ASN A 44 -10.95 3.33 12.53
C ASN A 44 -9.93 3.01 13.66
N GLU A 45 -10.37 3.05 14.92
CA GLU A 45 -9.52 2.66 16.05
C GLU A 45 -9.25 1.17 16.05
N LEU A 46 -10.27 0.34 15.85
CA LEU A 46 -10.14 -1.11 15.75
C LEU A 46 -9.19 -1.52 14.62
N ALA A 47 -9.23 -0.84 13.46
CA ALA A 47 -8.33 -1.11 12.35
C ALA A 47 -6.84 -0.89 12.70
N ARG A 48 -6.56 0.07 13.59
CA ARG A 48 -5.19 0.42 14.01
C ARG A 48 -4.72 -0.34 15.23
N GLU A 49 -5.64 -0.85 16.04
CA GLU A 49 -5.31 -1.50 17.29
C GLU A 49 -4.64 -2.87 17.09
N TYR A 50 -5.00 -3.56 16.00
CA TYR A 50 -4.51 -4.90 15.71
C TYR A 50 -4.34 -5.11 14.21
N PRO A 51 -3.30 -5.84 13.75
CA PRO A 51 -3.13 -6.19 12.35
C PRO A 51 -4.08 -7.34 11.97
N TRP A 52 -5.34 -7.00 11.70
CA TRP A 52 -6.37 -7.95 11.28
C TRP A 52 -5.99 -8.65 9.99
N GLU A 53 -6.10 -9.98 9.93
CA GLU A 53 -5.81 -10.74 8.73
C GLU A 53 -6.71 -10.32 7.56
N ALA A 54 -7.96 -9.97 7.84
CA ALA A 54 -8.89 -9.44 6.84
C ALA A 54 -8.47 -8.10 6.22
N LEU A 55 -7.54 -7.36 6.84
CA LEU A 55 -6.95 -6.12 6.31
C LEU A 55 -5.66 -6.36 5.54
N ASN A 56 -5.10 -7.57 5.58
CA ASN A 56 -3.90 -7.89 4.85
C ASN A 56 -4.24 -8.07 3.36
N THR A 57 -3.63 -7.25 2.53
CA THR A 57 -3.95 -7.17 1.09
C THR A 57 -2.67 -7.18 0.28
N GLU A 58 -2.67 -7.93 -0.82
CA GLU A 58 -1.54 -7.94 -1.76
C GLU A 58 -1.72 -6.88 -2.84
N TYR A 59 -0.69 -6.06 -3.05
CA TYR A 59 -0.60 -5.12 -4.16
C TYR A 59 0.40 -5.62 -5.20
N ARG A 60 -0.02 -5.63 -6.47
CA ARG A 60 0.77 -6.12 -7.59
C ARG A 60 0.76 -5.10 -8.71
N PHE A 61 1.93 -4.86 -9.30
CA PHE A 61 2.07 -3.93 -10.42
C PHE A 61 3.24 -4.30 -11.31
N TYR A 62 3.26 -3.78 -12.53
CA TYR A 62 4.40 -3.91 -13.42
C TYR A 62 5.25 -2.65 -13.35
N SER A 63 6.58 -2.83 -13.28
CA SER A 63 7.49 -1.71 -13.51
C SER A 63 7.32 -1.20 -14.94
N GLN A 64 7.44 0.11 -15.10
CA GLN A 64 7.19 0.77 -16.37
C GLN A 64 8.49 1.37 -16.89
N TYR A 65 8.79 1.14 -18.16
CA TYR A 65 9.93 1.76 -18.83
C TYR A 65 9.63 2.01 -20.29
N VAL A 66 10.35 2.91 -20.88
CA VAL A 66 10.38 3.13 -22.34
C VAL A 66 11.80 3.47 -22.77
N GLN A 67 12.18 3.01 -23.94
CA GLN A 67 13.46 3.34 -24.57
C GLN A 67 13.21 4.15 -25.84
N SER A 68 14.05 5.14 -26.05
CA SER A 68 14.02 5.96 -27.26
C SER A 68 15.41 6.45 -27.60
N ASN A 69 15.68 6.60 -28.87
CA ASN A 69 16.87 7.31 -29.31
C ASN A 69 16.72 8.81 -29.03
N GLY A 70 17.84 9.46 -28.83
CA GLY A 70 17.87 10.90 -28.59
C GLY A 70 19.29 11.46 -28.64
N THR A 71 19.38 12.77 -28.55
CA THR A 71 20.64 13.50 -28.46
C THR A 71 20.61 14.46 -27.28
N LEU A 72 21.68 14.49 -26.53
CA LEU A 72 21.90 15.34 -25.36
C LEU A 72 23.21 16.08 -25.55
N ALA A 73 23.20 17.40 -25.65
CA ALA A 73 24.39 18.19 -25.76
C ALA A 73 25.01 18.48 -24.40
N ALA A 74 26.34 18.56 -24.34
CA ALA A 74 27.07 18.87 -23.10
C ALA A 74 26.55 20.16 -22.44
N ASN A 75 26.46 20.14 -21.10
CA ASN A 75 25.99 21.25 -20.29
C ASN A 75 24.51 21.66 -20.57
N THR A 76 23.73 20.83 -21.27
CA THR A 76 22.29 21.03 -21.44
C THR A 76 21.50 20.03 -20.60
N SER A 77 20.27 20.36 -20.31
CA SER A 77 19.31 19.50 -19.61
C SER A 77 18.15 19.05 -20.50
N VAL A 78 18.33 19.06 -21.83
CA VAL A 78 17.27 18.71 -22.78
C VAL A 78 17.75 17.62 -23.72
N ILE A 79 17.07 16.49 -23.68
CA ILE A 79 17.23 15.40 -24.65
C ILE A 79 16.30 15.69 -25.81
N THR A 80 16.83 15.74 -27.02
CA THR A 80 16.10 16.03 -28.26
C THR A 80 16.01 14.78 -29.13
N GLY A 81 15.04 14.73 -30.06
CA GLY A 81 14.88 13.59 -30.98
C GLY A 81 14.27 12.35 -30.32
N VAL A 82 13.64 12.50 -29.16
CA VAL A 82 12.90 11.43 -28.49
C VAL A 82 11.61 11.12 -29.26
N ASP A 83 11.27 9.83 -29.37
CA ASP A 83 10.04 9.42 -30.05
C ASP A 83 8.78 9.99 -29.38
N ALA A 84 7.86 10.51 -30.16
CA ALA A 84 6.61 11.10 -29.65
C ALA A 84 5.77 10.08 -28.85
N SER A 85 5.83 8.80 -29.19
CA SER A 85 5.20 7.71 -28.45
C SER A 85 5.80 7.54 -27.06
N ALA A 86 7.13 7.65 -26.94
CA ALA A 86 7.84 7.59 -25.65
C ALA A 86 7.46 8.80 -24.78
N VAL A 87 7.40 10.00 -25.34
CA VAL A 87 6.97 11.21 -24.64
C VAL A 87 5.51 11.09 -24.15
N THR A 88 4.61 10.57 -24.99
CA THR A 88 3.22 10.31 -24.61
C THR A 88 3.12 9.29 -23.48
N PHE A 89 3.92 8.22 -23.52
CA PHE A 89 3.99 7.21 -22.47
C PHE A 89 4.46 7.81 -21.15
N ILE A 90 5.57 8.55 -21.14
CA ILE A 90 6.11 9.22 -19.96
C ILE A 90 5.06 10.14 -19.32
N ASN A 91 4.38 10.96 -20.11
CA ASN A 91 3.36 11.87 -19.63
C ASN A 91 2.14 11.13 -19.05
N SER A 92 1.74 10.00 -19.65
CA SER A 92 0.60 9.20 -19.19
C SER A 92 0.78 8.62 -17.78
N LYS A 93 2.02 8.46 -17.33
CA LYS A 93 2.40 7.93 -16.01
C LYS A 93 2.92 8.99 -15.04
N GLY A 94 2.94 10.26 -15.47
CA GLY A 94 3.52 11.37 -14.73
C GLY A 94 5.03 11.49 -14.94
N ALA A 95 5.44 12.47 -15.74
CA ALA A 95 6.82 12.62 -16.18
C ALA A 95 7.84 12.63 -15.01
N THR A 96 7.53 13.29 -13.91
CA THR A 96 8.40 13.41 -12.74
C THR A 96 8.62 12.09 -11.97
N ASN A 97 7.89 11.03 -12.33
CA ASN A 97 8.07 9.69 -11.75
C ASN A 97 9.16 8.88 -12.44
N PHE A 98 9.70 9.39 -13.55
CA PHE A 98 10.70 8.70 -14.35
C PHE A 98 12.11 9.18 -14.05
N GLN A 99 13.02 8.23 -13.97
CA GLN A 99 14.47 8.46 -14.06
C GLN A 99 14.97 8.16 -15.46
N VAL A 100 16.10 8.76 -15.78
CA VAL A 100 16.72 8.64 -17.11
C VAL A 100 18.11 8.04 -16.96
N GLN A 101 18.42 7.10 -17.85
CA GLN A 101 19.75 6.52 -18.00
C GLN A 101 20.17 6.56 -19.47
N GLY A 102 21.39 6.96 -19.74
CA GLY A 102 21.94 7.04 -21.09
C GLY A 102 23.28 7.75 -21.11
N LEU A 103 23.88 7.85 -22.28
CA LEU A 103 25.18 8.50 -22.46
C LEU A 103 25.08 10.00 -22.13
N GLY A 104 26.02 10.51 -21.32
CA GLY A 104 26.05 11.91 -20.90
C GLY A 104 25.13 12.26 -19.74
N VAL A 105 24.25 11.35 -19.30
CA VAL A 105 23.33 11.57 -18.18
C VAL A 105 23.99 11.25 -16.86
N ILE A 106 23.88 12.18 -15.91
CA ILE A 106 24.34 11.97 -14.51
C ILE A 106 23.40 10.98 -13.83
N GLN A 107 23.94 10.16 -12.95
CA GLN A 107 23.15 9.25 -12.12
C GLN A 107 22.13 10.02 -11.28
N ASP A 108 20.98 9.38 -10.97
CA ASP A 108 19.82 9.97 -10.27
C ASP A 108 19.18 11.17 -11.00
N THR A 109 19.39 11.28 -12.30
CA THR A 109 18.69 12.28 -13.12
C THR A 109 17.26 11.82 -13.38
N TYR A 110 16.29 12.69 -13.13
CA TYR A 110 14.86 12.43 -13.37
C TYR A 110 14.30 13.37 -14.44
N VAL A 111 13.17 12.97 -15.01
CA VAL A 111 12.43 13.78 -15.98
C VAL A 111 11.71 14.91 -15.26
N VAL A 112 11.91 16.13 -15.72
CA VAL A 112 11.18 17.32 -15.24
C VAL A 112 9.92 17.53 -16.07
N SER A 113 10.04 17.45 -17.40
CA SER A 113 8.92 17.57 -18.33
C SER A 113 9.25 16.88 -19.65
N ALA A 114 8.22 16.49 -20.39
CA ALA A 114 8.36 15.89 -21.71
C ALA A 114 7.32 16.52 -22.67
N LEU A 115 7.77 17.05 -23.80
CA LEU A 115 6.93 17.74 -24.75
C LEU A 115 7.37 17.50 -26.20
N GLY A 116 6.45 17.10 -27.06
CA GLY A 116 6.71 16.85 -28.48
C GLY A 116 7.73 15.73 -28.69
N THR A 117 8.97 16.05 -29.01
CA THR A 117 10.10 15.14 -29.20
C THR A 117 11.26 15.48 -28.25
N THR A 118 10.99 16.24 -27.20
CA THR A 118 11.99 16.68 -26.24
C THR A 118 11.64 16.25 -24.82
N VAL A 119 12.65 15.89 -24.04
CA VAL A 119 12.53 15.56 -22.62
C VAL A 119 13.52 16.43 -21.83
N THR A 120 12.99 17.23 -20.92
CA THR A 120 13.79 18.04 -20.01
C THR A 120 14.13 17.20 -18.76
N ILE A 121 15.38 17.18 -18.38
CA ILE A 121 15.93 16.39 -17.26
C ILE A 121 16.45 17.30 -16.15
N SER A 122 16.55 16.77 -14.93
CA SER A 122 16.90 17.55 -13.73
C SER A 122 18.39 17.92 -13.65
N GLY A 123 19.27 17.16 -14.31
CA GLY A 123 20.72 17.38 -14.31
C GLY A 123 21.23 17.83 -15.68
N ALA A 124 22.19 18.75 -15.71
CA ALA A 124 22.89 19.07 -16.95
C ALA A 124 23.81 17.91 -17.38
N ALA A 125 23.90 17.69 -18.67
CA ALA A 125 24.76 16.65 -19.25
C ALA A 125 26.25 16.87 -18.91
N THR A 126 26.95 15.78 -18.62
CA THR A 126 28.40 15.80 -18.38
C THR A 126 29.22 15.81 -19.68
N GLY A 127 28.58 15.49 -20.78
CA GLY A 127 29.19 15.43 -22.11
C GLY A 127 28.13 15.22 -23.17
N ASP A 128 28.54 15.33 -24.44
CA ASP A 128 27.66 15.01 -25.56
C ASP A 128 27.25 13.53 -25.55
N GLY A 129 25.96 13.25 -25.69
CA GLY A 129 25.40 11.92 -25.79
C GLY A 129 24.48 11.80 -26.98
N SER A 130 24.66 10.75 -27.78
CA SER A 130 23.74 10.38 -28.84
C SER A 130 23.55 8.88 -28.82
N GLY A 131 22.31 8.43 -28.77
CA GLY A 131 22.01 7.00 -28.69
C GLY A 131 20.71 6.72 -27.97
N GLN A 132 20.61 5.50 -27.45
CA GLN A 132 19.43 5.04 -26.72
C GLN A 132 19.42 5.53 -25.28
N TYR A 133 18.33 6.18 -24.91
CA TYR A 133 18.00 6.57 -23.54
C TYR A 133 16.92 5.65 -22.98
N THR A 134 17.09 5.23 -21.76
CA THR A 134 16.08 4.45 -21.01
C THR A 134 15.43 5.35 -19.98
N PHE A 135 14.11 5.47 -20.07
CA PHE A 135 13.27 6.18 -19.13
C PHE A 135 12.53 5.14 -18.31
N GLY A 136 12.87 4.96 -17.05
CA GLY A 136 12.25 4.00 -16.15
C GLY A 136 11.47 4.69 -15.05
N GLN A 137 10.23 4.25 -14.82
CA GLN A 137 9.45 4.75 -13.69
C GLN A 137 10.03 4.17 -12.40
N THR A 138 10.35 5.05 -11.46
CA THR A 138 10.92 4.69 -10.15
C THR A 138 10.02 5.07 -8.98
N LYS A 139 8.96 5.84 -9.23
CA LYS A 139 7.99 6.26 -8.22
C LYS A 139 6.61 5.73 -8.58
N TYR A 140 6.02 4.98 -7.67
CA TYR A 140 4.71 4.35 -7.82
C TYR A 140 3.80 4.79 -6.69
N THR A 141 2.58 5.18 -7.03
CA THR A 141 1.55 5.54 -6.05
C THR A 141 1.20 4.31 -5.21
N LEU A 142 1.12 4.49 -3.90
CA LEU A 142 0.63 3.45 -3.01
C LEU A 142 -0.85 3.14 -3.26
N PRO A 143 -1.30 1.91 -3.01
CA PRO A 143 -2.70 1.55 -3.21
C PRO A 143 -3.63 2.34 -2.29
N VAL A 144 -4.88 2.50 -2.72
CA VAL A 144 -5.92 3.14 -1.92
C VAL A 144 -6.11 2.37 -0.61
N GLY A 145 -6.19 3.10 0.49
CA GLY A 145 -6.33 2.49 1.81
C GLY A 145 -5.04 1.92 2.39
N TYR A 146 -3.88 2.21 1.81
CA TYR A 146 -2.60 1.80 2.37
C TYR A 146 -2.37 2.42 3.77
N ASP A 147 -2.06 1.58 4.77
CA ASP A 147 -1.61 2.00 6.09
C ASP A 147 -0.11 1.75 6.27
N ARG A 148 0.30 0.50 6.21
CA ARG A 148 1.70 0.08 6.38
C ARG A 148 2.00 -1.19 5.60
N ILE A 149 3.24 -1.31 5.16
CA ILE A 149 3.74 -2.49 4.45
C ILE A 149 4.01 -3.64 5.42
N THR A 150 3.78 -4.87 4.96
CA THR A 150 4.15 -6.07 5.69
C THR A 150 5.60 -6.43 5.34
N ASP A 151 6.43 -6.64 6.36
CA ASP A 151 7.85 -6.93 6.19
C ASP A 151 8.10 -8.22 5.40
N ARG A 152 9.15 -8.20 4.57
CA ARG A 152 9.64 -9.35 3.78
C ARG A 152 8.62 -9.94 2.79
N THR A 153 7.64 -9.17 2.40
CA THR A 153 6.65 -9.58 1.38
C THR A 153 6.92 -8.95 0.01
N GLN A 154 7.97 -8.14 -0.09
CA GLN A 154 8.34 -7.41 -1.29
C GLN A 154 9.13 -8.29 -2.24
N TYR A 155 8.50 -8.70 -3.35
CA TYR A 155 9.08 -9.62 -4.32
C TYR A 155 9.01 -9.08 -5.75
N ASP A 156 10.11 -9.28 -6.46
CA ASP A 156 10.12 -9.29 -7.91
C ASP A 156 9.71 -10.71 -8.37
N LYS A 157 8.45 -10.83 -8.76
CA LYS A 157 7.84 -12.11 -9.17
C LYS A 157 8.34 -12.57 -10.54
N SER A 158 8.84 -11.65 -11.38
CA SER A 158 9.44 -12.00 -12.68
C SER A 158 10.75 -12.74 -12.51
N LYS A 159 11.60 -12.28 -11.60
CA LYS A 159 12.90 -12.87 -11.31
C LYS A 159 12.89 -13.81 -10.11
N ARG A 160 11.78 -13.88 -9.38
CA ARG A 160 11.62 -14.66 -8.15
C ARG A 160 12.61 -14.27 -7.04
N TRP A 161 12.89 -12.97 -6.95
CA TRP A 161 13.81 -12.41 -5.98
C TRP A 161 13.09 -11.50 -5.00
N GLU A 162 13.52 -11.55 -3.75
CA GLU A 162 13.14 -10.55 -2.75
C GLU A 162 13.72 -9.19 -3.13
N MET A 163 12.92 -8.13 -3.11
CA MET A 163 13.39 -6.76 -3.21
C MET A 163 14.05 -6.35 -1.90
N LEU A 164 15.21 -5.71 -1.97
CA LEU A 164 15.94 -5.31 -0.77
C LEU A 164 15.42 -3.98 -0.22
N GLY A 165 15.12 -3.94 1.07
CA GLY A 165 14.63 -2.75 1.75
C GLY A 165 13.75 -3.08 2.96
N PRO A 166 13.15 -2.06 3.61
CA PRO A 166 13.24 -0.63 3.25
C PRO A 166 14.63 -0.05 3.52
N GLU A 167 15.19 0.63 2.52
CA GLU A 167 16.51 1.25 2.67
C GLU A 167 16.45 2.46 3.61
N THR A 168 17.47 2.62 4.45
CA THR A 168 17.61 3.81 5.29
C THR A 168 17.84 5.07 4.46
N PRO A 169 17.54 6.28 4.98
CA PRO A 169 17.80 7.53 4.26
C PRO A 169 19.24 7.65 3.76
N GLN A 170 20.21 7.26 4.58
CA GLN A 170 21.63 7.34 4.24
C GLN A 170 22.00 6.33 3.16
N GLN A 171 21.56 5.07 3.27
CA GLN A 171 21.79 4.04 2.25
C GLN A 171 21.12 4.41 0.92
N TRP A 172 19.91 4.98 0.98
CA TRP A 172 19.22 5.42 -0.23
C TRP A 172 19.96 6.53 -0.97
N GLN A 173 20.49 7.52 -0.26
CA GLN A 173 21.30 8.58 -0.87
C GLN A 173 22.64 8.05 -1.38
N PHE A 174 23.27 7.13 -0.64
CA PHE A 174 24.49 6.47 -1.09
C PHE A 174 24.28 5.70 -2.40
N LEU A 175 23.20 4.92 -2.52
CA LEU A 175 22.85 4.18 -3.73
C LEU A 175 22.64 5.10 -4.94
N LYS A 176 22.02 6.25 -4.72
CA LYS A 176 21.74 7.24 -5.75
C LYS A 176 22.96 8.04 -6.19
N SER A 177 23.91 8.25 -5.30
CA SER A 177 25.13 9.02 -5.55
C SER A 177 26.37 8.17 -5.86
N SER A 178 26.32 6.86 -5.62
CA SER A 178 27.49 5.97 -5.78
C SER A 178 27.73 5.57 -7.23
N TYR A 179 29.01 5.49 -7.60
CA TYR A 179 29.44 5.07 -8.93
C TYR A 179 29.04 3.61 -9.29
N ILE A 180 28.85 2.76 -8.29
CA ILE A 180 28.43 1.35 -8.45
C ILE A 180 27.04 1.20 -7.83
N SER A 181 26.02 1.49 -8.59
CA SER A 181 24.63 1.43 -8.09
C SER A 181 23.80 0.29 -8.65
N THR A 182 24.34 -0.46 -9.57
CA THR A 182 23.62 -1.52 -10.28
C THR A 182 23.92 -2.88 -9.68
N GLY A 183 23.09 -3.28 -8.72
CA GLY A 183 22.96 -4.68 -8.33
C GLY A 183 21.82 -5.36 -9.09
N PRO A 184 21.80 -6.71 -9.18
CA PRO A 184 20.74 -7.43 -9.88
C PRO A 184 19.39 -7.35 -9.18
N ARG A 185 19.33 -6.92 -7.92
CA ARG A 185 18.12 -6.85 -7.11
C ARG A 185 17.62 -5.42 -7.02
N ILE A 186 16.32 -5.26 -7.19
CA ILE A 186 15.62 -4.01 -6.95
C ILE A 186 15.66 -3.69 -5.46
N ARG A 187 15.99 -2.46 -5.14
CA ARG A 187 15.89 -1.90 -3.79
C ARG A 187 14.69 -0.98 -3.71
N TRP A 188 14.09 -0.89 -2.55
CA TRP A 188 12.87 -0.11 -2.40
C TRP A 188 12.89 0.71 -1.12
N ARG A 189 12.10 1.77 -1.16
CA ARG A 189 11.81 2.64 -0.02
C ARG A 189 10.46 3.33 -0.22
N ILE A 190 9.73 3.56 0.87
CA ILE A 190 8.56 4.43 0.85
C ILE A 190 9.00 5.83 1.26
N MET A 191 8.68 6.82 0.41
CA MET A 191 8.99 8.23 0.66
C MET A 191 7.92 9.10 0.01
N GLY A 192 7.35 10.07 0.77
CA GLY A 192 6.33 10.99 0.25
C GLY A 192 5.04 10.29 -0.19
N GLN A 193 4.64 9.19 0.47
CA GLN A 193 3.50 8.34 0.11
C GLN A 193 3.64 7.65 -1.26
N GLU A 194 4.86 7.48 -1.72
CA GLU A 194 5.19 6.76 -2.94
C GLU A 194 6.07 5.56 -2.61
N PHE A 195 5.83 4.45 -3.30
CA PHE A 195 6.73 3.30 -3.32
C PHE A 195 7.81 3.59 -4.36
N GLN A 196 9.03 3.79 -3.91
CA GLN A 196 10.17 4.10 -4.78
C GLN A 196 11.08 2.89 -4.93
N ILE A 197 11.54 2.66 -6.16
CA ILE A 197 12.48 1.59 -6.51
C ILE A 197 13.79 2.15 -7.04
N TRP A 198 14.85 1.37 -6.86
CA TRP A 198 16.19 1.64 -7.39
C TRP A 198 16.93 0.32 -7.69
N PRO A 199 17.69 0.19 -8.78
CA PRO A 199 17.78 1.11 -9.93
C PRO A 199 16.51 1.12 -10.79
N LEU A 200 16.46 2.00 -11.78
CA LEU A 200 15.41 1.93 -12.78
C LEU A 200 15.46 0.57 -13.51
N THR A 201 14.31 0.04 -13.88
CA THR A 201 14.22 -1.21 -14.62
C THR A 201 14.25 -0.94 -16.13
N SER A 202 14.95 -1.80 -16.87
CA SER A 202 14.98 -1.81 -18.33
C SER A 202 14.09 -2.90 -18.94
N THR A 203 13.28 -3.54 -18.09
CA THR A 203 12.29 -4.57 -18.45
C THR A 203 11.05 -4.36 -17.58
N ASN A 204 9.88 -4.84 -18.04
CA ASN A 204 8.66 -4.80 -17.26
C ASN A 204 8.69 -5.92 -16.22
N GLU A 205 9.16 -5.61 -15.03
CA GLU A 205 9.19 -6.54 -13.90
C GLU A 205 7.84 -6.57 -13.21
N TYR A 206 7.36 -7.77 -12.88
CA TYR A 206 6.14 -7.96 -12.10
C TYR A 206 6.46 -7.93 -10.61
N LEU A 207 6.15 -6.81 -9.98
CA LEU A 207 6.45 -6.53 -8.58
C LEU A 207 5.20 -6.70 -7.71
N GLY A 208 5.40 -7.11 -6.47
CA GLY A 208 4.32 -7.23 -5.52
C GLY A 208 4.79 -7.12 -4.08
N PHE A 209 3.88 -6.67 -3.23
CA PHE A 209 4.06 -6.64 -1.78
C PHE A 209 2.72 -6.75 -1.07
N GLU A 210 2.74 -7.20 0.17
CA GLU A 210 1.57 -7.17 1.04
C GLU A 210 1.60 -5.93 1.94
N TYR A 211 0.42 -5.44 2.26
CA TYR A 211 0.24 -4.29 3.14
C TYR A 211 -1.02 -4.44 3.96
N ILE A 212 -1.06 -3.77 5.11
CA ILE A 212 -2.25 -3.65 5.92
C ILE A 212 -3.05 -2.46 5.41
N SER A 213 -4.32 -2.71 5.10
CA SER A 213 -5.26 -1.73 4.60
C SER A 213 -6.01 -1.03 5.74
N THR A 214 -6.43 0.20 5.50
CA THR A 214 -7.38 0.92 6.36
C THR A 214 -8.83 0.68 5.98
N THR A 215 -9.10 -0.16 4.96
CA THR A 215 -10.45 -0.39 4.42
C THR A 215 -11.17 -1.48 5.20
N TRP A 216 -11.63 -1.17 6.40
CA TRP A 216 -12.32 -2.09 7.30
C TRP A 216 -13.83 -2.22 7.03
N ALA A 217 -14.40 -1.35 6.19
CA ALA A 217 -15.78 -1.40 5.74
C ALA A 217 -15.87 -1.82 4.27
N SER A 218 -17.03 -2.30 3.86
CA SER A 218 -17.34 -2.67 2.49
C SER A 218 -18.73 -2.21 2.11
N SER A 219 -18.89 -1.69 0.89
CA SER A 219 -20.19 -1.38 0.33
C SER A 219 -21.01 -2.66 0.10
N ALA A 220 -22.29 -2.54 -0.14
CA ALA A 220 -23.17 -3.66 -0.52
C ALA A 220 -22.70 -4.39 -1.81
N SER A 221 -21.93 -3.72 -2.67
CA SER A 221 -21.30 -4.30 -3.87
C SER A 221 -19.95 -4.96 -3.59
N GLY A 222 -19.48 -4.96 -2.34
CA GLY A 222 -18.16 -5.50 -1.97
C GLY A 222 -16.97 -4.55 -2.21
N THR A 223 -17.20 -3.28 -2.52
CA THR A 223 -16.12 -2.30 -2.68
C THR A 223 -15.55 -1.92 -1.32
N PRO A 224 -14.21 -2.08 -1.09
CA PRO A 224 -13.58 -1.71 0.16
C PRO A 224 -13.68 -0.21 0.46
N GLN A 225 -13.94 0.13 1.73
CA GLN A 225 -14.13 1.50 2.21
C GLN A 225 -13.42 1.69 3.55
N THR A 226 -12.97 2.92 3.81
CA THR A 226 -12.32 3.30 5.07
C THR A 226 -13.30 3.71 6.17
N GLN A 227 -14.59 3.77 5.84
CA GLN A 227 -15.68 4.13 6.74
C GLN A 227 -17.00 3.65 6.15
N PHE A 228 -18.02 3.54 6.98
CA PHE A 228 -19.39 3.38 6.50
C PHE A 228 -19.86 4.66 5.79
N ILE A 229 -20.48 4.51 4.64
CA ILE A 229 -21.03 5.60 3.83
C ILE A 229 -22.55 5.46 3.70
N GLN A 230 -23.05 4.22 3.59
CA GLN A 230 -24.46 3.90 3.40
C GLN A 230 -24.97 2.92 4.47
N ASP A 231 -26.27 2.88 4.66
CA ASP A 231 -26.93 2.01 5.63
C ASP A 231 -26.75 0.51 5.34
N SER A 232 -26.48 0.16 4.08
CA SER A 232 -26.25 -1.21 3.60
C SER A 232 -24.80 -1.68 3.73
N ASP A 233 -23.89 -0.80 4.13
CA ASP A 233 -22.49 -1.13 4.26
C ASP A 233 -22.25 -2.11 5.41
N THR A 234 -21.27 -2.98 5.25
CA THR A 234 -20.86 -3.99 6.23
C THR A 234 -19.43 -3.76 6.70
N CYS A 235 -19.00 -4.40 7.78
CA CYS A 235 -17.61 -4.35 8.25
C CYS A 235 -17.02 -5.74 8.44
N ILE A 236 -15.68 -5.78 8.55
CA ILE A 236 -14.91 -7.02 8.78
C ILE A 236 -14.99 -7.50 10.23
N TYR A 237 -15.34 -6.61 11.17
CA TYR A 237 -15.33 -6.93 12.59
C TYR A 237 -16.56 -7.76 12.98
N PRO A 238 -16.43 -8.62 14.04
CA PRO A 238 -17.58 -9.27 14.62
C PRO A 238 -18.61 -8.24 15.09
N ASP A 239 -19.89 -8.46 14.77
CA ASP A 239 -20.99 -7.54 15.08
C ASP A 239 -21.00 -7.12 16.55
N ARG A 240 -20.78 -8.07 17.46
CA ARG A 240 -20.77 -7.78 18.91
C ARG A 240 -19.63 -6.85 19.31
N LEU A 241 -18.45 -6.99 18.69
CA LEU A 241 -17.31 -6.15 18.99
C LEU A 241 -17.55 -4.69 18.61
N ILE A 242 -18.05 -4.44 17.38
CA ILE A 242 -18.30 -3.06 16.92
C ILE A 242 -19.45 -2.41 17.67
N VAL A 243 -20.48 -3.16 18.06
CA VAL A 243 -21.60 -2.68 18.89
C VAL A 243 -21.10 -2.27 20.28
N LEU A 244 -20.24 -3.07 20.93
CA LEU A 244 -19.66 -2.72 22.23
C LEU A 244 -18.72 -1.51 22.13
N ALA A 245 -17.93 -1.43 21.07
CA ALA A 245 -17.07 -0.27 20.80
C ALA A 245 -17.90 1.01 20.67
N LEU A 246 -19.02 0.96 19.93
CA LEU A 246 -19.94 2.08 19.79
C LEU A 246 -20.56 2.47 21.14
N LYS A 247 -21.06 1.50 21.92
CA LYS A 247 -21.65 1.76 23.24
C LYS A 247 -20.66 2.40 24.18
N LYS A 248 -19.44 1.86 24.28
CA LYS A 248 -18.36 2.42 25.10
C LYS A 248 -18.14 3.89 24.73
N LYS A 249 -17.93 4.20 23.45
CA LYS A 249 -17.71 5.58 22.98
C LYS A 249 -18.89 6.50 23.27
N TYR A 250 -20.12 6.01 23.10
CA TYR A 250 -21.30 6.80 23.38
C TYR A 250 -21.39 7.19 24.86
N PHE A 251 -21.20 6.23 25.77
CA PHE A 251 -21.25 6.51 27.21
C PHE A 251 -20.06 7.37 27.67
N GLU A 252 -18.89 7.19 27.07
CA GLU A 252 -17.72 8.02 27.32
C GLU A 252 -17.97 9.50 26.95
N VAL A 253 -18.54 9.76 25.78
CA VAL A 253 -18.92 11.12 25.35
C VAL A 253 -20.02 11.73 26.24
N LYS A 254 -20.93 10.93 26.75
CA LYS A 254 -21.99 11.39 27.67
C LYS A 254 -21.51 11.56 29.12
N GLY A 255 -20.26 11.16 29.44
CA GLY A 255 -19.68 11.29 30.77
C GLY A 255 -20.17 10.29 31.80
N PHE A 256 -20.70 9.14 31.37
CA PHE A 256 -21.09 8.06 32.26
C PHE A 256 -19.89 7.14 32.60
N ASP A 257 -20.04 6.36 33.67
CA ASP A 257 -19.06 5.33 34.03
C ASP A 257 -19.00 4.25 32.93
N THR A 258 -17.84 4.08 32.34
CA THR A 258 -17.59 3.14 31.25
C THR A 258 -16.90 1.86 31.69
N THR A 259 -16.60 1.66 32.99
CA THR A 259 -15.80 0.55 33.50
C THR A 259 -16.35 -0.82 33.08
N ALA A 260 -17.66 -1.03 33.17
CA ALA A 260 -18.29 -2.28 32.78
C ALA A 260 -18.24 -2.50 31.26
N PHE A 261 -18.48 -1.46 30.47
CA PHE A 261 -18.43 -1.51 29.00
C PHE A 261 -17.01 -1.74 28.51
N GLN A 262 -16.02 -1.14 29.15
CA GLN A 262 -14.61 -1.35 28.85
C GLN A 262 -14.22 -2.83 29.05
N ARG A 263 -14.58 -3.43 30.20
CA ARG A 263 -14.30 -4.83 30.47
C ARG A 263 -14.93 -5.75 29.42
N ASP A 264 -16.19 -5.53 29.07
CA ASP A 264 -16.90 -6.35 28.08
C ASP A 264 -16.32 -6.17 26.68
N TYR A 265 -15.93 -4.94 26.32
CA TYR A 265 -15.19 -4.65 25.08
C TYR A 265 -13.86 -5.37 25.03
N ASP A 266 -13.03 -5.26 26.06
CA ASP A 266 -11.71 -5.90 26.14
C ASP A 266 -11.81 -7.42 26.02
N MET A 267 -12.82 -8.02 26.64
CA MET A 267 -13.07 -9.46 26.53
C MET A 267 -13.43 -9.85 25.08
N GLN A 268 -14.34 -9.12 24.42
CA GLN A 268 -14.70 -9.41 23.03
C GLN A 268 -13.56 -9.13 22.06
N LEU A 269 -12.75 -8.10 22.29
CA LEU A 269 -11.57 -7.79 21.51
C LEU A 269 -10.53 -8.93 21.58
N ASN A 270 -10.28 -9.45 22.79
CA ASN A 270 -9.36 -10.57 22.97
C ASN A 270 -9.86 -11.85 22.28
N ILE A 271 -11.16 -12.12 22.33
CA ILE A 271 -11.77 -13.24 21.60
C ILE A 271 -11.62 -13.04 20.08
N ALA A 272 -11.90 -11.83 19.58
CA ALA A 272 -11.76 -11.53 18.16
C ALA A 272 -10.31 -11.67 17.68
N LYS A 273 -9.34 -11.16 18.44
CA LYS A 273 -7.90 -11.32 18.16
C LYS A 273 -7.47 -12.78 18.16
N ALA A 274 -7.98 -13.58 19.10
CA ALA A 274 -7.66 -15.01 19.17
C ALA A 274 -8.22 -15.81 17.99
N ASN A 275 -9.35 -15.40 17.44
CA ASN A 275 -10.00 -16.08 16.32
C ASN A 275 -9.48 -15.64 14.94
N ASP A 276 -8.86 -14.46 14.84
CA ASP A 276 -8.46 -13.85 13.57
C ASP A 276 -7.31 -14.61 12.89
N GLN A 277 -6.25 -14.95 13.63
CA GLN A 277 -5.06 -15.60 13.06
C GLN A 277 -5.00 -17.11 13.27
N GLY A 278 -5.99 -17.71 13.92
CA GLY A 278 -5.91 -19.10 14.35
C GLY A 278 -4.76 -19.37 15.35
N SER A 279 -4.51 -20.63 15.66
CA SER A 279 -3.39 -21.00 16.54
C SER A 279 -2.09 -21.07 15.73
N ALA A 280 -1.12 -20.20 16.07
CA ALA A 280 0.21 -20.28 15.49
C ALA A 280 0.89 -21.61 15.86
N THR A 281 1.42 -22.30 14.87
CA THR A 281 2.25 -23.49 15.12
C THR A 281 3.59 -23.03 15.68
N LEU A 282 3.84 -23.30 16.97
CA LEU A 282 5.12 -23.02 17.60
C LEU A 282 6.13 -24.09 17.16
N SER A 283 7.00 -23.78 16.22
CA SER A 283 8.13 -24.64 15.88
C SER A 283 9.28 -24.39 16.85
N LEU A 284 9.66 -25.40 17.62
CA LEU A 284 10.83 -25.39 18.49
C LEU A 284 12.13 -25.72 17.72
N ALA A 285 12.04 -26.08 16.45
CA ALA A 285 13.21 -26.25 15.63
C ALA A 285 13.91 -24.91 15.37
N PRO A 286 15.26 -24.84 15.45
CA PRO A 286 15.97 -23.65 15.06
C PRO A 286 15.60 -23.32 13.61
N ARG A 287 15.17 -22.08 13.35
CA ARG A 287 14.93 -21.62 11.97
C ARG A 287 16.26 -21.68 11.25
N THR A 288 16.44 -22.70 10.41
CA THR A 288 17.53 -22.71 9.45
C THR A 288 17.36 -21.47 8.58
N ALA A 289 18.41 -20.64 8.53
CA ALA A 289 18.41 -19.38 7.81
C ALA A 289 17.79 -19.56 6.42
N ASN A 290 16.69 -18.85 6.16
CA ASN A 290 16.09 -18.52 4.88
C ASN A 290 16.38 -19.46 3.70
N VAL A 291 16.16 -20.75 3.84
CA VAL A 291 16.09 -21.63 2.69
C VAL A 291 14.66 -21.52 2.16
N LEU A 292 14.44 -20.53 1.29
CA LEU A 292 13.18 -20.37 0.56
C LEU A 292 12.92 -21.57 -0.39
N ILE A 293 13.94 -22.40 -0.63
CA ILE A 293 13.89 -23.59 -1.46
C ILE A 293 14.29 -24.76 -0.57
N GLY A 294 13.31 -25.48 -0.02
CA GLY A 294 13.51 -26.78 0.60
C GLY A 294 13.40 -27.90 -0.44
N TRP A 295 13.80 -29.09 -0.09
CA TRP A 295 13.60 -30.31 -0.92
C TRP A 295 12.15 -30.47 -1.36
N GLU A 296 11.20 -30.02 -0.56
CA GLU A 296 9.77 -30.08 -0.80
C GLU A 296 9.30 -29.18 -1.95
N ASN A 297 10.10 -28.17 -2.30
CA ASN A 297 9.79 -27.19 -3.34
C ASN A 297 10.54 -27.46 -4.66
N ILE A 298 11.35 -28.49 -4.71
CA ILE A 298 12.06 -28.91 -5.94
C ILE A 298 11.20 -29.95 -6.63
N PRO A 299 10.67 -29.70 -7.84
CA PRO A 299 9.94 -30.72 -8.57
C PRO A 299 10.85 -31.93 -8.86
N ASP A 300 10.44 -33.14 -8.48
CA ASP A 300 11.18 -34.40 -8.70
C ASP A 300 11.41 -34.73 -10.17
N ALA A 301 10.71 -34.08 -11.05
CA ALA A 301 10.68 -34.43 -12.47
C ALA A 301 11.50 -33.46 -13.32
N GLN A 302 12.77 -33.23 -13.12
CA GLN A 302 13.61 -32.63 -14.17
C GLN A 302 15.04 -32.24 -13.76
N TYR A 303 15.50 -32.65 -12.58
CA TYR A 303 16.93 -32.48 -12.24
C TYR A 303 17.59 -33.87 -12.27
N GLY A 304 18.11 -34.23 -13.43
CA GLY A 304 18.93 -35.44 -13.55
C GLY A 304 18.58 -36.39 -14.67
N ALA A 305 18.11 -35.90 -15.80
CA ALA A 305 18.10 -36.64 -17.06
C ALA A 305 19.08 -35.99 -18.04
#